data_202ed5611eb7c53018177c0e90b751a3
#
_entry.id   202ed5611eb7c53018177c0e90b751a3
#
_cell.length_a   1.000
_cell.length_b   1.000
_cell.length_c   1.000
_cell.angle_alpha   90.00
_cell.angle_beta   90.00
_cell.angle_gamma   90.00
#
_symmetry.space_group_name_H-M   'P 1'
#
loop_
_entity.id
_entity.type
_entity.pdbx_description
1 polymer ?
#
loop_
_entity_poly.entity_id
_entity_poly.type
_entity_poly.pdbx_seq_one_letter_code
_entity_poly.pdbx_strand_id
1 'polypeptide(L)'
;MAMIPRVHVETKASNPFIVIRVEARDHIGMLYKVATVFVDFGIRIHRAKISTQGDRAIDVFYVSLRNPNFDLNKVMRRFKERMIQTLMIEKLEDIQ
;
A
#
# COMPACT_ATOMS: atom_id res chain seq x y z
N MET A 1 -14.65 5.86 16.47
CA MET A 1 -13.22 5.50 16.55
C MET A 1 -12.60 5.47 15.16
N ALA A 2 -11.42 5.97 15.07
CA ALA A 2 -10.74 6.07 13.78
C ALA A 2 -10.02 4.77 13.43
N MET A 3 -10.20 4.31 12.19
CA MET A 3 -9.52 3.13 11.70
C MET A 3 -8.05 3.46 11.42
N ILE A 4 -7.14 2.68 12.00
CA ILE A 4 -5.71 2.83 11.74
C ILE A 4 -5.36 2.05 10.47
N PRO A 5 -4.71 2.68 9.49
CA PRO A 5 -4.28 1.96 8.29
C PRO A 5 -3.29 0.84 8.63
N ARG A 6 -3.36 -0.23 7.87
CA ARG A 6 -2.44 -1.37 8.01
C ARG A 6 -1.82 -1.68 6.67
N VAL A 7 -0.52 -1.92 6.68
CA VAL A 7 0.22 -2.33 5.48
C VAL A 7 1.00 -3.58 5.82
N HIS A 8 0.72 -4.65 5.10
CA HIS A 8 1.37 -5.93 5.30
C HIS A 8 2.12 -6.31 4.03
N VAL A 9 3.40 -6.63 4.17
CA VAL A 9 4.27 -7.03 3.05
C VAL A 9 4.68 -8.48 3.26
N GLU A 10 4.45 -9.30 2.25
CA GLU A 10 4.78 -10.72 2.29
C GLU A 10 5.66 -11.06 1.08
N THR A 11 6.77 -11.77 1.34
CA THR A 11 7.65 -12.27 0.31
C THR A 11 7.83 -13.76 0.51
N LYS A 12 7.81 -14.52 -0.59
CA LYS A 12 8.06 -15.97 -0.56
C LYS A 12 9.04 -16.31 -1.67
N ALA A 13 10.00 -17.16 -1.35
CA ALA A 13 11.02 -17.58 -2.32
C ALA A 13 10.42 -18.21 -3.57
N SER A 14 9.28 -18.90 -3.44
CA SER A 14 8.60 -19.56 -4.56
C SER A 14 7.71 -18.64 -5.38
N ASN A 15 7.50 -17.40 -4.92
CA ASN A 15 6.63 -16.44 -5.60
C ASN A 15 7.47 -15.32 -6.21
N PRO A 16 7.39 -15.08 -7.53
CA PRO A 16 8.17 -14.01 -8.17
C PRO A 16 7.70 -12.61 -7.77
N PHE A 17 6.54 -12.49 -7.15
CA PHE A 17 6.00 -11.18 -6.76
C PHE A 17 6.05 -10.99 -5.26
N ILE A 18 6.20 -9.72 -4.88
CA ILE A 18 5.98 -9.28 -3.51
C ILE A 18 4.48 -9.03 -3.38
N VAL A 19 3.87 -9.49 -2.31
CA VAL A 19 2.44 -9.27 -2.05
C VAL A 19 2.29 -8.21 -0.98
N ILE A 20 1.57 -7.13 -1.31
CA ILE A 20 1.35 -6.02 -0.38
C ILE A 20 -0.15 -5.87 -0.17
N ARG A 21 -0.58 -5.98 1.10
CA ARG A 21 -1.97 -5.76 1.47
C ARG A 21 -2.09 -4.43 2.19
N VAL A 22 -2.99 -3.58 1.72
CA VAL A 22 -3.26 -2.28 2.29
C VAL A 22 -4.69 -2.28 2.81
N GLU A 23 -4.86 -2.03 4.11
CA GLU A 23 -6.17 -1.93 4.73
C GLU A 23 -6.33 -0.54 5.30
N ALA A 24 -7.42 0.13 4.96
CA ALA A 24 -7.70 1.47 5.46
C ALA A 24 -9.19 1.78 5.31
N ARG A 25 -9.61 2.90 5.86
CA ARG A 25 -10.95 3.39 5.62
C ARG A 25 -11.11 3.77 4.15
N ASP A 26 -12.15 3.24 3.53
CA ASP A 26 -12.45 3.54 2.13
C ASP A 26 -12.88 5.01 1.99
N HIS A 27 -12.34 5.69 0.99
CA HIS A 27 -12.69 7.08 0.71
C HIS A 27 -12.35 7.41 -0.74
N ILE A 28 -12.97 8.48 -1.23
CA ILE A 28 -12.75 8.94 -2.59
C ILE A 28 -11.29 9.37 -2.77
N GLY A 29 -10.66 8.90 -3.83
CA GLY A 29 -9.25 9.23 -4.12
C GLY A 29 -8.23 8.34 -3.42
N MET A 30 -8.66 7.39 -2.59
CA MET A 30 -7.74 6.51 -1.88
C MET A 30 -6.82 5.74 -2.84
N LEU A 31 -7.39 5.14 -3.88
CA LEU A 31 -6.59 4.37 -4.84
C LEU A 31 -5.55 5.22 -5.55
N TYR A 32 -5.89 6.46 -5.87
CA TYR A 32 -4.94 7.38 -6.48
C TYR A 32 -3.75 7.63 -5.55
N LYS A 33 -4.03 7.87 -4.27
CA LYS A 33 -2.96 8.12 -3.28
C LYS A 33 -2.09 6.90 -3.07
N VAL A 34 -2.71 5.73 -2.98
CA VAL A 34 -1.99 4.46 -2.86
C VAL A 34 -1.09 4.25 -4.08
N ALA A 35 -1.62 4.45 -5.27
CA ALA A 35 -0.85 4.29 -6.51
C ALA A 35 0.33 5.26 -6.57
N THR A 36 0.15 6.49 -6.09
CA THR A 36 1.22 7.48 -6.06
C THR A 36 2.39 7.01 -5.20
N VAL A 37 2.11 6.41 -4.05
CA VAL A 37 3.16 5.88 -3.18
C VAL A 37 3.94 4.77 -3.89
N PHE A 38 3.25 3.86 -4.60
CA PHE A 38 3.93 2.82 -5.37
C PHE A 38 4.88 3.42 -6.40
N VAL A 39 4.41 4.42 -7.14
CA VAL A 39 5.23 5.10 -8.15
C VAL A 39 6.44 5.76 -7.51
N ASP A 40 6.25 6.47 -6.41
CA ASP A 40 7.34 7.18 -5.72
C ASP A 40 8.45 6.25 -5.25
N PHE A 41 8.10 5.00 -4.93
CA PHE A 41 9.08 4.02 -4.47
C PHE A 41 9.62 3.10 -5.57
N GLY A 42 9.28 3.40 -6.83
CA GLY A 42 9.76 2.57 -7.93
C GLY A 42 9.24 1.16 -7.89
N ILE A 43 7.99 0.98 -7.46
CA ILE A 43 7.34 -0.32 -7.36
C ILE A 43 6.38 -0.46 -8.53
N ARG A 44 6.51 -1.58 -9.25
CA ARG A 44 5.63 -1.89 -10.38
C ARG A 44 4.52 -2.81 -9.92
N ILE A 45 3.28 -2.42 -10.17
CA ILE A 45 2.10 -3.24 -9.87
C ILE A 45 1.81 -4.14 -11.07
N HIS A 46 1.78 -5.44 -10.86
CA HIS A 46 1.45 -6.43 -11.90
C HIS A 46 -0.01 -6.83 -11.83
N ARG A 47 -0.57 -6.86 -10.63
CA ARG A 47 -1.96 -7.24 -10.42
C ARG A 47 -2.46 -6.59 -9.14
N ALA A 48 -3.70 -6.18 -9.13
CA ALA A 48 -4.35 -5.63 -7.94
C ALA A 48 -5.71 -6.28 -7.76
N LYS A 49 -6.01 -6.62 -6.52
CA LYS A 49 -7.34 -7.10 -6.13
C LYS A 49 -7.90 -6.08 -5.16
N ILE A 50 -8.91 -5.36 -5.61
CA ILE A 50 -9.54 -4.27 -4.84
C ILE A 50 -10.81 -4.80 -4.22
N SER A 51 -10.96 -4.59 -2.91
CA SER A 51 -12.10 -5.11 -2.17
C SER A 51 -12.56 -4.09 -1.13
N THR A 52 -13.87 -4.04 -0.89
CA THR A 52 -14.45 -3.16 0.12
C THR A 52 -15.40 -3.97 0.98
N GLN A 53 -15.26 -3.82 2.30
CA GLN A 53 -16.14 -4.46 3.28
C GLN A 53 -16.65 -3.36 4.21
N GLY A 54 -17.92 -2.94 4.00
CA GLY A 54 -18.47 -1.80 4.72
C GLY A 54 -17.70 -0.53 4.37
N ASP A 55 -17.10 0.09 5.37
CA ASP A 55 -16.28 1.31 5.18
C ASP A 55 -14.78 1.01 5.11
N ARG A 56 -14.40 -0.27 5.06
CA ARG A 56 -12.99 -0.68 5.02
C ARG A 56 -12.61 -1.14 3.63
N ALA A 57 -11.53 -0.56 3.10
CA ALA A 57 -10.90 -1.03 1.88
C ALA A 57 -9.82 -2.04 2.26
N ILE A 58 -9.80 -3.19 1.58
CA ILE A 58 -8.79 -4.23 1.75
C ILE A 58 -8.27 -4.55 0.36
N ASP A 59 -7.12 -3.99 0.02
CA ASP A 59 -6.57 -4.07 -1.32
C ASP A 59 -5.28 -4.88 -1.30
N VAL A 60 -5.14 -5.81 -2.25
CA VAL A 60 -3.97 -6.68 -2.36
C VAL A 60 -3.28 -6.41 -3.69
N PHE A 61 -1.99 -6.14 -3.62
CA PHE A 61 -1.17 -5.80 -4.78
C PHE A 61 -0.04 -6.80 -4.96
N TYR A 62 0.13 -7.28 -6.18
CA TYR A 62 1.23 -8.16 -6.56
C TYR A 62 2.24 -7.32 -7.33
N VAL A 63 3.42 -7.13 -6.75
CA VAL A 63 4.36 -6.09 -7.21
C VAL A 63 5.77 -6.63 -7.37
N SER A 64 6.61 -5.83 -8.03
CA SER A 64 8.05 -6.04 -8.08
C SER A 64 8.75 -4.68 -8.04
N LEU A 65 10.03 -4.69 -7.66
CA LEU A 65 10.82 -3.47 -7.72
C LEU A 65 11.27 -3.22 -9.16
N ARG A 66 11.19 -1.97 -9.62
CA ARG A 66 11.71 -1.59 -10.94
C ARG A 66 13.20 -1.78 -11.00
N ASN A 67 13.90 -1.49 -9.91
CA ASN A 67 15.34 -1.68 -9.81
C ASN A 67 15.63 -2.82 -8.83
N PRO A 68 15.97 -4.03 -9.32
CA PRO A 68 16.19 -5.19 -8.47
C PRO A 68 17.46 -5.10 -7.63
N ASN A 69 18.32 -4.09 -7.86
CA ASN A 69 19.56 -3.91 -7.10
C ASN A 69 19.34 -3.17 -5.78
N PHE A 70 18.14 -2.64 -5.55
CA PHE A 70 17.84 -1.99 -4.28
C PHE A 70 17.69 -3.02 -3.16
N ASP A 71 18.06 -2.62 -1.95
CA ASP A 71 17.85 -3.42 -0.75
C ASP A 71 16.33 -3.49 -0.48
N LEU A 72 15.76 -4.67 -0.71
CA LEU A 72 14.33 -4.89 -0.60
C LEU A 72 13.80 -4.56 0.80
N ASN A 73 14.50 -5.01 1.84
CA ASN A 73 14.03 -4.79 3.21
C ASN A 73 13.98 -3.31 3.56
N LYS A 74 14.99 -2.56 3.12
CA LYS A 74 15.07 -1.13 3.37
C LYS A 74 13.98 -0.37 2.61
N VAL A 75 13.76 -0.72 1.34
CA VAL A 75 12.73 -0.09 0.53
C VAL A 75 11.36 -0.36 1.13
N MET A 76 11.09 -1.62 1.49
CA MET A 76 9.78 -2.00 2.03
C MET A 76 9.49 -1.34 3.37
N ARG A 77 10.49 -1.16 4.22
CA ARG A 77 10.31 -0.47 5.50
C ARG A 77 9.89 0.98 5.27
N ARG A 78 10.59 1.69 4.39
CA ARG A 78 10.26 3.09 4.07
C ARG A 78 8.92 3.21 3.36
N PHE A 79 8.63 2.25 2.50
CA PHE A 79 7.35 2.20 1.79
C PHE A 79 6.19 2.07 2.76
N LYS A 80 6.28 1.15 3.72
CA LYS A 80 5.23 0.96 4.72
C LYS A 80 4.98 2.24 5.51
N GLU A 81 6.05 2.88 5.96
CA GLU A 81 5.94 4.13 6.71
C GLU A 81 5.25 5.21 5.88
N ARG A 82 5.65 5.38 4.63
CA ARG A 82 5.06 6.39 3.74
C ARG A 82 3.59 6.09 3.47
N MET A 83 3.26 4.84 3.22
CA MET A 83 1.88 4.44 2.95
C MET A 83 0.97 4.72 4.14
N ILE A 84 1.42 4.32 5.33
CA ILE A 84 0.65 4.57 6.55
C ILE A 84 0.46 6.07 6.78
N GLN A 85 1.51 6.86 6.65
CA GLN A 85 1.43 8.30 6.80
C GLN A 85 0.45 8.92 5.81
N THR A 86 0.52 8.49 4.54
CA THR A 86 -0.34 9.01 3.49
C THR A 86 -1.81 8.76 3.80
N LEU A 87 -2.14 7.56 4.27
CA LEU A 87 -3.51 7.19 4.59
C LEU A 87 -4.00 7.83 5.88
N MET A 88 -3.11 8.10 6.82
CA MET A 88 -3.48 8.80 8.05
C MET A 88 -3.72 10.29 7.81
N ILE A 89 -2.95 10.92 6.97
CA ILE A 89 -3.16 12.33 6.60
C ILE A 89 -4.53 12.50 5.97
N GLU A 90 -4.92 11.57 5.08
CA GLU A 90 -6.21 11.57 4.45
C GLU A 90 -7.34 11.57 5.47
N LYS A 91 -7.16 10.80 6.53
CA LYS A 91 -8.13 10.71 7.59
C LYS A 91 -8.24 12.01 8.38
N LEU A 92 -7.14 12.71 8.61
CA LEU A 92 -7.14 14.01 9.28
C LEU A 92 -7.86 15.05 8.44
N GLU A 93 -7.72 15.00 7.13
CA GLU A 93 -8.42 15.88 6.20
C GLU A 93 -9.93 15.65 6.26
N ASP A 94 -10.37 14.42 6.45
CA ASP A 94 -11.79 14.07 6.55
C ASP A 94 -12.46 14.67 7.77
N ILE A 95 -11.71 15.03 8.80
CA ILE A 95 -12.23 15.60 10.04
C ILE A 95 -12.57 17.08 9.86
N GLN A 96 -11.95 17.74 8.94
CA GLN A 96 -12.20 19.14 8.65
C GLN A 96 -13.47 19.29 7.83
#